data_cefaa078c5bf219c6e3ec085e6d4944c
#
_entry.id   cefaa078c5bf219c6e3ec085e6d4944c
#
_cell.length_a   1.000
_cell.length_b   1.000
_cell.length_c   1.000
_cell.angle_alpha   90.00
_cell.angle_beta   90.00
_cell.angle_gamma   90.00
#
_symmetry.space_group_name_H-M   'P 1'
#
loop_
_entity.id
_entity.type
_entity.pdbx_description
1 polymer ?
#
loop_
_entity_poly.entity_id
_entity_poly.type
_entity_poly.pdbx_seq_one_letter_code
_entity_poly.pdbx_strand_id
1 'polypeptide(L)'
;MASLIDTTDLTLSPQEALTVSEVVFEQVYNKPLLSRAHDVRTGIQMKTQIPIFGLLGAVGKASSGCTPNSSAEKVNLTEKYYDPALIDFRLTHCQNDVSQLFKLWKKSRIANKTWEEVDNAMMAFLADRTVDAAYEAILRISSFGDKDAKLVANGGYITAGKDVDFLTMINGLWKQIFAATLVRYTIPENALATEAAQLALDSSRAANVFRYLYSNIDSRAHTVGGLVYQVTRSLTNNWEDYLEDKSLGFTLQVAEDGKREFRYRGIPIIIRDDWDKNIREWNDLGDTLLYPHRAILTPIGNIPIATSDEGSMTSLDAFYDKVTKSHYVDGAFYLDTVLLQNELIAVAY
;
A
#
# COMPACT_ATOMS: atom_id res chain seq x y z
N MET A 1 -46.43 -7.74 -5.97
CA MET A 1 -45.65 -8.19 -7.15
C MET A 1 -44.45 -8.94 -6.57
N ALA A 2 -44.40 -10.25 -6.81
CA ALA A 2 -43.30 -11.08 -6.37
C ALA A 2 -41.99 -10.57 -7.02
N SER A 3 -40.94 -10.42 -6.23
CA SER A 3 -39.60 -10.13 -6.76
C SER A 3 -39.23 -11.23 -7.75
N LEU A 4 -38.88 -10.87 -8.97
CA LEU A 4 -38.49 -11.82 -10.03
C LEU A 4 -37.13 -12.46 -9.77
N ILE A 5 -36.45 -12.09 -8.70
CA ILE A 5 -35.18 -12.63 -8.24
C ILE A 5 -35.33 -12.91 -6.75
N ASP A 6 -35.37 -14.17 -6.40
CA ASP A 6 -35.30 -14.60 -5.01
C ASP A 6 -33.82 -14.69 -4.65
N THR A 7 -33.34 -13.75 -3.83
CA THR A 7 -31.97 -13.70 -3.36
C THR A 7 -31.83 -14.27 -1.95
N THR A 8 -32.87 -14.97 -1.48
CA THR A 8 -32.89 -15.54 -0.11
C THR A 8 -31.95 -16.73 0.05
N ASP A 9 -31.51 -17.34 -1.04
CA ASP A 9 -30.61 -18.49 -1.05
C ASP A 9 -29.12 -18.14 -1.30
N LEU A 10 -28.78 -16.84 -1.32
CA LEU A 10 -27.41 -16.35 -1.42
C LEU A 10 -26.68 -16.51 -0.06
N THR A 11 -26.59 -17.74 0.42
CA THR A 11 -25.72 -18.11 1.53
C THR A 11 -24.61 -18.99 0.96
N LEU A 12 -23.35 -18.57 1.17
CA LEU A 12 -22.20 -19.38 0.78
C LEU A 12 -22.11 -20.61 1.69
N SER A 13 -21.95 -21.79 1.11
CA SER A 13 -21.49 -22.93 1.88
C SER A 13 -20.05 -22.70 2.35
N PRO A 14 -19.57 -23.34 3.42
CA PRO A 14 -18.20 -23.17 3.91
C PRO A 14 -17.11 -23.42 2.83
N GLN A 15 -17.36 -24.32 1.91
CA GLN A 15 -16.43 -24.60 0.80
C GLN A 15 -16.44 -23.51 -0.27
N GLU A 16 -17.62 -23.00 -0.61
CA GLU A 16 -17.73 -21.86 -1.53
C GLU A 16 -17.14 -20.58 -0.92
N ALA A 17 -17.35 -20.32 0.38
CA ALA A 17 -16.75 -19.22 1.09
C ALA A 17 -15.22 -19.31 1.05
N LEU A 18 -14.64 -20.49 1.24
CA LEU A 18 -13.20 -20.71 1.13
C LEU A 18 -12.70 -20.40 -0.29
N THR A 19 -13.35 -20.96 -1.31
CA THR A 19 -12.95 -20.73 -2.72
C THR A 19 -13.05 -19.25 -3.11
N VAL A 20 -14.10 -18.56 -2.69
CA VAL A 20 -14.24 -17.11 -2.96
C VAL A 20 -13.17 -16.32 -2.22
N SER A 21 -12.84 -16.70 -0.97
CA SER A 21 -11.78 -16.04 -0.21
C SER A 21 -10.40 -16.21 -0.85
N GLU A 22 -10.09 -17.38 -1.39
CA GLU A 22 -8.86 -17.64 -2.14
C GLU A 22 -8.75 -16.77 -3.38
N VAL A 23 -9.80 -16.71 -4.18
CA VAL A 23 -9.85 -15.86 -5.39
C VAL A 23 -9.74 -14.38 -5.05
N VAL A 24 -10.42 -13.91 -4.01
CA VAL A 24 -10.35 -12.52 -3.55
C VAL A 24 -8.93 -12.18 -3.09
N PHE A 25 -8.33 -13.05 -2.28
CA PHE A 25 -6.96 -12.88 -1.80
C PHE A 25 -5.97 -12.78 -2.96
N GLU A 26 -6.00 -13.74 -3.88
CA GLU A 26 -5.11 -13.77 -5.04
C GLU A 26 -5.27 -12.50 -5.90
N GLN A 27 -6.50 -12.08 -6.16
CA GLN A 27 -6.76 -10.88 -6.95
C GLN A 27 -6.29 -9.58 -6.28
N VAL A 28 -6.41 -9.48 -4.95
CA VAL A 28 -5.98 -8.30 -4.19
C VAL A 28 -4.47 -8.16 -4.20
N TYR A 29 -3.74 -9.21 -3.85
CA TYR A 29 -2.28 -9.13 -3.69
C TYR A 29 -1.53 -9.18 -5.01
N ASN A 30 -2.12 -9.74 -6.06
CA ASN A 30 -1.56 -9.73 -7.40
C ASN A 30 -1.84 -8.44 -8.19
N LYS A 31 -2.56 -7.46 -7.62
CA LYS A 31 -2.73 -6.16 -8.30
C LYS A 31 -1.38 -5.51 -8.56
N PRO A 32 -1.14 -4.98 -9.77
CA PRO A 32 0.19 -4.56 -10.23
C PRO A 32 0.86 -3.51 -9.33
N LEU A 33 0.10 -2.61 -8.70
CA LEU A 33 0.66 -1.60 -7.83
C LEU A 33 1.24 -2.21 -6.56
N LEU A 34 0.52 -3.14 -5.91
CA LEU A 34 0.94 -3.74 -4.66
C LEU A 34 2.17 -4.62 -4.86
N SER A 35 2.15 -5.52 -5.86
CA SER A 35 3.26 -6.42 -6.16
C SER A 35 4.53 -5.71 -6.64
N ARG A 36 4.41 -4.53 -7.27
CA ARG A 36 5.57 -3.72 -7.70
C ARG A 36 6.12 -2.82 -6.61
N ALA A 37 5.28 -2.40 -5.65
CA ALA A 37 5.64 -1.46 -4.60
C ALA A 37 6.12 -2.13 -3.31
N HIS A 38 5.63 -3.33 -3.02
CA HIS A 38 5.88 -4.05 -1.76
C HIS A 38 6.19 -5.52 -2.01
N ASP A 39 6.99 -6.10 -1.12
CA ASP A 39 7.19 -7.54 -1.01
C ASP A 39 6.08 -8.11 -0.12
N VAL A 40 5.22 -8.98 -0.66
CA VAL A 40 4.12 -9.56 0.11
C VAL A 40 4.58 -10.85 0.76
N ARG A 41 4.53 -10.91 2.09
CA ARG A 41 4.90 -12.08 2.90
C ARG A 41 3.68 -12.69 3.54
N THR A 42 3.40 -13.91 3.15
CA THR A 42 2.26 -14.70 3.61
C THR A 42 2.61 -15.56 4.83
N GLY A 43 1.60 -16.13 5.51
CA GLY A 43 1.79 -17.01 6.64
C GLY A 43 2.08 -16.34 7.99
N ILE A 44 1.86 -15.03 8.10
CA ILE A 44 2.16 -14.27 9.31
C ILE A 44 0.85 -13.86 9.99
N GLN A 45 0.44 -14.63 10.99
CA GLN A 45 -0.81 -14.41 11.75
C GLN A 45 -0.57 -13.97 13.20
N MET A 46 0.65 -14.10 13.67
CA MET A 46 1.04 -13.72 15.04
C MET A 46 2.35 -12.95 15.04
N LYS A 47 2.67 -12.36 16.16
CA LYS A 47 3.93 -11.64 16.33
C LYS A 47 5.12 -12.53 15.99
N THR A 48 5.80 -12.18 14.90
CA THR A 48 6.90 -12.96 14.33
C THR A 48 8.17 -12.13 14.31
N GLN A 49 9.26 -12.67 14.85
CA GLN A 49 10.56 -12.00 14.88
C GLN A 49 11.23 -12.05 13.51
N ILE A 50 11.83 -10.92 13.13
CA ILE A 50 12.64 -10.79 11.92
C ILE A 50 14.08 -10.54 12.38
N PRO A 51 14.97 -11.54 12.33
CA PRO A 51 16.38 -11.33 12.64
C PRO A 51 17.06 -10.54 11.52
N ILE A 52 17.60 -9.38 11.84
CA ILE A 52 18.39 -8.55 10.90
C ILE A 52 19.86 -8.65 11.32
N PHE A 53 20.65 -9.33 10.48
CA PHE A 53 22.09 -9.43 10.70
C PHE A 53 22.78 -8.17 10.20
N GLY A 54 23.43 -7.44 11.12
CA GLY A 54 24.32 -6.36 10.76
C GLY A 54 25.55 -6.87 10.01
N LEU A 55 26.13 -6.02 9.18
CA LEU A 55 27.39 -6.34 8.51
C LEU A 55 28.53 -6.39 9.54
N LEU A 56 29.41 -7.37 9.38
CA LEU A 56 30.73 -7.33 9.99
C LEU A 56 31.52 -6.22 9.28
N GLY A 57 31.85 -5.15 10.00
CA GLY A 57 32.60 -4.03 9.46
C GLY A 57 34.04 -4.38 9.13
N ALA A 58 34.99 -3.86 9.87
CA ALA A 58 36.42 -4.07 9.59
C ALA A 58 36.91 -5.44 10.13
N VAL A 59 36.90 -6.45 9.25
CA VAL A 59 37.46 -7.77 9.52
C VAL A 59 38.85 -7.84 8.89
N GLY A 60 39.82 -8.25 9.65
CA GLY A 60 41.20 -8.43 9.19
C GLY A 60 42.13 -7.29 9.67
N LYS A 61 43.17 -7.69 10.35
CA LYS A 61 44.27 -6.82 10.82
C LYS A 61 45.58 -7.39 10.33
N ALA A 62 46.61 -6.54 10.27
CA ALA A 62 47.95 -7.01 10.00
C ALA A 62 48.36 -8.11 10.98
N SER A 63 48.99 -9.17 10.48
CA SER A 63 49.47 -10.25 11.34
C SER A 63 50.48 -9.75 12.35
N SER A 64 50.29 -10.10 13.61
CA SER A 64 51.22 -9.79 14.70
C SER A 64 52.12 -10.98 15.09
N GLY A 65 52.35 -11.90 14.17
CA GLY A 65 53.14 -13.10 14.39
C GLY A 65 52.28 -14.28 14.87
N CYS A 66 52.75 -15.04 15.85
CA CYS A 66 52.07 -16.27 16.30
C CYS A 66 50.80 -16.05 17.14
N THR A 67 50.48 -14.83 17.49
CA THR A 67 49.26 -14.49 18.26
C THR A 67 48.18 -13.98 17.28
N PRO A 68 47.06 -14.66 17.16
CA PRO A 68 46.00 -14.18 16.26
C PRO A 68 45.42 -12.85 16.79
N ASN A 69 45.43 -11.84 15.93
CA ASN A 69 44.72 -10.59 16.21
C ASN A 69 43.21 -10.81 16.11
N SER A 70 42.53 -10.83 17.25
CA SER A 70 41.07 -10.82 17.21
C SER A 70 40.56 -9.46 16.71
N SER A 71 39.74 -9.45 15.67
CA SER A 71 38.93 -8.29 15.36
C SER A 71 37.91 -8.12 16.49
N ALA A 72 37.87 -6.97 17.13
CA ALA A 72 36.95 -6.71 18.23
C ALA A 72 35.51 -6.44 17.75
N GLU A 73 35.24 -6.62 16.45
CA GLU A 73 33.94 -6.36 15.90
C GLU A 73 32.95 -7.51 16.18
N LYS A 74 31.81 -7.12 16.67
CA LYS A 74 30.68 -8.03 16.93
C LYS A 74 29.64 -7.83 15.82
N VAL A 75 29.00 -8.92 15.41
CA VAL A 75 27.79 -8.83 14.60
C VAL A 75 26.69 -8.20 15.47
N ASN A 76 26.23 -7.02 15.13
CA ASN A 76 25.07 -6.44 15.76
C ASN A 76 23.83 -7.11 15.20
N LEU A 77 23.16 -7.88 16.04
CA LEU A 77 21.86 -8.44 15.72
C LEU A 77 20.80 -7.42 16.12
N THR A 78 20.07 -6.91 15.13
CA THR A 78 18.92 -6.04 15.39
C THR A 78 17.65 -6.84 15.14
N GLU A 79 16.75 -6.77 16.07
CA GLU A 79 15.47 -7.49 15.98
C GLU A 79 14.37 -6.52 15.59
N LYS A 80 13.59 -6.90 14.58
CA LYS A 80 12.28 -6.30 14.27
C LYS A 80 11.23 -7.37 14.32
N TYR A 81 10.00 -6.95 14.50
CA TYR A 81 8.87 -7.86 14.63
C TYR A 81 7.79 -7.46 13.64
N TYR A 82 7.17 -8.47 13.01
CA TYR A 82 5.81 -8.31 12.53
C TYR A 82 4.87 -8.41 13.72
N ASP A 83 3.89 -7.51 13.79
CA ASP A 83 2.84 -7.48 14.83
C ASP A 83 1.49 -7.30 14.11
N PRO A 84 1.04 -8.32 13.35
CA PRO A 84 -0.12 -8.21 12.50
C PRO A 84 -1.38 -7.99 13.32
N ALA A 85 -2.21 -7.03 12.87
CA ALA A 85 -3.54 -6.82 13.40
C ALA A 85 -4.57 -7.53 12.53
N LEU A 86 -5.59 -8.10 13.16
CA LEU A 86 -6.77 -8.59 12.47
C LEU A 86 -7.61 -7.39 12.05
N ILE A 87 -7.94 -7.31 10.78
CA ILE A 87 -8.75 -6.26 10.18
C ILE A 87 -10.06 -6.87 9.73
N ASP A 88 -11.15 -6.44 10.35
CA ASP A 88 -12.50 -6.84 10.00
C ASP A 88 -13.14 -5.80 9.09
N PHE A 89 -13.86 -6.24 8.08
CA PHE A 89 -14.69 -5.37 7.28
C PHE A 89 -16.06 -5.99 7.03
N ARG A 90 -17.07 -5.15 6.99
CA ARG A 90 -18.43 -5.54 6.63
C ARG A 90 -18.94 -4.65 5.51
N LEU A 91 -19.24 -5.25 4.38
CA LEU A 91 -19.91 -4.58 3.27
C LEU A 91 -21.39 -4.85 3.37
N THR A 92 -22.17 -3.77 3.43
CA THR A 92 -23.64 -3.87 3.51
C THR A 92 -24.26 -3.34 2.23
N HIS A 93 -25.06 -4.16 1.58
CA HIS A 93 -25.74 -3.78 0.36
C HIS A 93 -27.26 -3.94 0.53
N CYS A 94 -28.00 -2.84 0.41
CA CYS A 94 -29.44 -2.87 0.37
C CYS A 94 -29.94 -3.68 -0.84
N GLN A 95 -30.94 -4.53 -0.66
CA GLN A 95 -31.50 -5.36 -1.75
C GLN A 95 -31.90 -4.54 -2.99
N ASN A 96 -32.44 -3.33 -2.78
CA ASN A 96 -32.83 -2.46 -3.90
C ASN A 96 -31.61 -1.93 -4.68
N ASP A 97 -30.54 -1.56 -3.99
CA ASP A 97 -29.33 -1.00 -4.61
C ASP A 97 -28.57 -2.09 -5.37
N VAL A 98 -28.44 -3.28 -4.78
CA VAL A 98 -27.88 -4.45 -5.46
C VAL A 98 -28.68 -4.79 -6.71
N SER A 99 -30.02 -4.79 -6.63
CA SER A 99 -30.88 -5.08 -7.77
C SER A 99 -30.72 -4.05 -8.90
N GLN A 100 -30.52 -2.78 -8.58
CA GLN A 100 -30.33 -1.72 -9.58
C GLN A 100 -28.92 -1.78 -10.19
N LEU A 101 -27.88 -1.91 -9.37
CA LEU A 101 -26.50 -2.05 -9.82
C LEU A 101 -26.32 -3.30 -10.66
N PHE A 102 -26.93 -4.41 -10.24
CA PHE A 102 -26.90 -5.67 -10.97
C PHE A 102 -27.63 -5.57 -12.32
N LYS A 103 -28.78 -4.88 -12.38
CA LYS A 103 -29.45 -4.61 -13.66
C LYS A 103 -28.60 -3.79 -14.62
N LEU A 104 -27.88 -2.78 -14.12
CA LEU A 104 -26.95 -1.98 -14.91
C LEU A 104 -25.74 -2.81 -15.39
N TRP A 105 -25.15 -3.60 -14.51
CA TRP A 105 -24.05 -4.50 -14.84
C TRP A 105 -24.46 -5.59 -15.81
N LYS A 106 -25.65 -6.21 -15.61
CA LYS A 106 -26.25 -7.19 -16.53
C LYS A 106 -26.47 -6.60 -17.91
N LYS A 107 -26.98 -5.37 -18.00
CA LYS A 107 -27.19 -4.68 -19.27
C LYS A 107 -25.88 -4.47 -20.04
N SER A 108 -24.76 -4.36 -19.36
CA SER A 108 -23.45 -4.16 -20.00
C SER A 108 -22.74 -5.46 -20.41
N ARG A 109 -23.02 -6.60 -19.77
CA ARG A 109 -22.24 -7.83 -19.95
C ARG A 109 -23.04 -9.11 -20.25
N ILE A 110 -24.34 -9.17 -19.99
CA ILE A 110 -25.13 -10.42 -20.08
C ILE A 110 -26.41 -10.21 -20.88
N ALA A 111 -26.35 -10.46 -22.18
CA ALA A 111 -27.53 -10.69 -22.99
C ALA A 111 -27.73 -12.22 -23.11
N ASN A 112 -28.86 -12.75 -22.63
CA ASN A 112 -29.33 -14.15 -22.79
C ASN A 112 -28.64 -15.23 -21.90
N LYS A 113 -28.74 -15.12 -20.56
CA LYS A 113 -28.26 -16.19 -19.65
C LYS A 113 -29.35 -16.78 -18.76
N THR A 114 -29.19 -18.04 -18.35
CA THR A 114 -30.08 -18.80 -17.45
C THR A 114 -30.00 -18.32 -16.01
N TRP A 115 -30.91 -18.76 -15.12
CA TRP A 115 -30.95 -18.32 -13.70
C TRP A 115 -29.70 -18.74 -12.91
N GLU A 116 -29.16 -19.94 -13.08
CA GLU A 116 -27.89 -20.39 -12.45
C GLU A 116 -26.71 -19.52 -12.86
N GLU A 117 -26.67 -19.10 -14.12
CA GLU A 117 -25.62 -18.18 -14.60
C GLU A 117 -25.78 -16.75 -14.03
N VAL A 118 -27.00 -16.38 -13.59
CA VAL A 118 -27.27 -15.08 -12.95
C VAL A 118 -26.77 -15.06 -11.51
N ASP A 119 -26.91 -16.14 -10.75
CA ASP A 119 -26.45 -16.24 -9.38
C ASP A 119 -24.90 -16.24 -9.32
N ASN A 120 -24.27 -17.05 -10.17
CA ASN A 120 -22.80 -17.03 -10.31
C ASN A 120 -22.28 -15.64 -10.75
N ALA A 121 -22.99 -14.95 -11.62
CA ALA A 121 -22.63 -13.62 -12.06
C ALA A 121 -22.80 -12.56 -10.94
N MET A 122 -23.76 -12.74 -10.06
CA MET A 122 -23.95 -11.86 -8.89
C MET A 122 -22.87 -12.10 -7.83
N MET A 123 -22.51 -13.35 -7.59
CA MET A 123 -21.40 -13.70 -6.70
C MET A 123 -20.07 -13.13 -7.20
N ALA A 124 -19.79 -13.25 -8.51
CA ALA A 124 -18.62 -12.63 -9.11
C ALA A 124 -18.61 -11.10 -8.96
N PHE A 125 -19.77 -10.45 -9.12
CA PHE A 125 -19.87 -9.01 -8.90
C PHE A 125 -19.60 -8.60 -7.44
N LEU A 126 -20.14 -9.35 -6.47
CA LEU A 126 -19.88 -9.10 -5.05
C LEU A 126 -18.42 -9.36 -4.70
N ALA A 127 -17.82 -10.42 -5.25
CA ALA A 127 -16.41 -10.72 -5.10
C ALA A 127 -15.52 -9.58 -5.66
N ASP A 128 -15.78 -9.09 -6.86
CA ASP A 128 -15.05 -7.96 -7.45
C ASP A 128 -15.12 -6.71 -6.57
N ARG A 129 -16.29 -6.42 -5.98
CA ARG A 129 -16.45 -5.28 -5.05
C ARG A 129 -15.71 -5.47 -3.75
N THR A 130 -15.69 -6.70 -3.25
CA THR A 130 -14.94 -7.06 -2.04
C THR A 130 -13.43 -6.91 -2.29
N VAL A 131 -12.94 -7.37 -3.45
CA VAL A 131 -11.55 -7.18 -3.89
C VAL A 131 -11.15 -5.71 -3.90
N ASP A 132 -11.97 -4.86 -4.50
CA ASP A 132 -11.69 -3.42 -4.59
C ASP A 132 -11.66 -2.77 -3.20
N ALA A 133 -12.62 -3.09 -2.33
CA ALA A 133 -12.70 -2.56 -0.97
C ALA A 133 -11.51 -3.02 -0.11
N ALA A 134 -11.18 -4.31 -0.15
CA ALA A 134 -10.03 -4.87 0.58
C ALA A 134 -8.71 -4.28 0.09
N TYR A 135 -8.55 -4.13 -1.22
CA TYR A 135 -7.35 -3.53 -1.81
C TYR A 135 -7.15 -2.08 -1.37
N GLU A 136 -8.20 -1.25 -1.42
CA GLU A 136 -8.12 0.13 -0.93
C GLU A 136 -7.83 0.20 0.58
N ALA A 137 -8.41 -0.69 1.38
CA ALA A 137 -8.13 -0.78 2.80
C ALA A 137 -6.66 -1.15 3.08
N ILE A 138 -6.12 -2.14 2.37
CA ILE A 138 -4.72 -2.56 2.50
C ILE A 138 -3.77 -1.41 2.17
N LEU A 139 -3.96 -0.72 1.04
CA LEU A 139 -3.12 0.42 0.65
C LEU A 139 -3.19 1.57 1.65
N ARG A 140 -4.39 1.89 2.14
CA ARG A 140 -4.58 2.94 3.13
C ARG A 140 -3.91 2.60 4.45
N ILE A 141 -4.20 1.43 5.00
CA ILE A 141 -3.72 1.02 6.32
C ILE A 141 -2.22 0.77 6.31
N SER A 142 -1.68 0.09 5.29
CA SER A 142 -0.25 -0.18 5.18
C SER A 142 0.59 1.10 5.02
N SER A 143 0.06 2.12 4.35
CA SER A 143 0.79 3.37 4.12
C SER A 143 0.57 4.40 5.23
N PHE A 144 -0.67 4.58 5.70
CA PHE A 144 -1.08 5.69 6.57
C PHE A 144 -1.57 5.25 7.96
N GLY A 145 -1.54 3.97 8.30
CA GLY A 145 -1.93 3.49 9.62
C GLY A 145 -1.19 4.22 10.75
N ASP A 146 -1.90 4.51 11.85
CA ASP A 146 -1.36 5.18 13.04
C ASP A 146 -2.10 4.71 14.30
N LYS A 147 -1.48 3.81 15.06
CA LYS A 147 -2.05 3.29 16.33
C LYS A 147 -2.29 4.40 17.37
N ASP A 148 -1.54 5.50 17.27
CA ASP A 148 -1.62 6.61 18.22
C ASP A 148 -2.69 7.65 17.84
N ALA A 149 -3.34 7.51 16.69
CA ALA A 149 -4.32 8.49 16.20
C ALA A 149 -5.49 8.71 17.19
N LYS A 150 -5.91 7.69 17.92
CA LYS A 150 -6.94 7.79 18.97
C LYS A 150 -6.50 8.61 20.19
N LEU A 151 -5.21 8.73 20.44
CA LEU A 151 -4.65 9.44 21.59
C LEU A 151 -4.49 10.93 21.33
N VAL A 152 -4.63 11.34 20.07
CA VAL A 152 -4.46 12.74 19.65
C VAL A 152 -5.83 13.38 19.51
N ALA A 153 -6.02 14.56 20.10
CA ALA A 153 -7.27 15.32 19.98
C ALA A 153 -7.65 15.52 18.52
N ASN A 154 -8.87 15.17 18.12
CA ASN A 154 -9.37 15.18 16.75
C ASN A 154 -8.54 14.36 15.74
N GLY A 155 -7.88 13.28 16.19
CA GLY A 155 -7.08 12.42 15.35
C GLY A 155 -5.73 13.01 14.90
N GLY A 156 -5.25 14.08 15.51
CA GLY A 156 -3.97 14.70 15.20
C GLY A 156 -3.91 15.28 13.78
N TYR A 157 -3.15 14.63 12.90
CA TYR A 157 -3.01 15.03 11.50
C TYR A 157 -4.07 14.44 10.57
N ILE A 158 -5.11 13.79 11.13
CA ILE A 158 -6.20 13.23 10.34
C ILE A 158 -7.24 14.31 10.09
N THR A 159 -7.80 14.32 8.89
CA THR A 159 -8.86 15.24 8.46
C THR A 159 -10.01 15.29 9.48
N ALA A 160 -10.42 16.48 9.85
CA ALA A 160 -11.48 16.69 10.83
C ALA A 160 -12.78 15.99 10.41
N GLY A 161 -13.41 15.29 11.37
CA GLY A 161 -14.66 14.56 11.13
C GLY A 161 -14.51 13.17 10.50
N LYS A 162 -13.30 12.73 10.16
CA LYS A 162 -13.05 11.35 9.73
C LYS A 162 -12.94 10.41 10.93
N ASP A 163 -13.41 9.18 10.75
CA ASP A 163 -13.30 8.14 11.77
C ASP A 163 -11.87 7.59 11.83
N VAL A 164 -11.17 7.88 12.90
CA VAL A 164 -9.78 7.45 13.13
C VAL A 164 -9.63 5.93 13.23
N ASP A 165 -10.71 5.20 13.55
CA ASP A 165 -10.68 3.74 13.66
C ASP A 165 -10.27 3.05 12.36
N PHE A 166 -10.48 3.69 11.20
CA PHE A 166 -9.99 3.20 9.92
C PHE A 166 -8.47 3.22 9.76
N LEU A 167 -7.71 3.82 10.68
CA LEU A 167 -6.26 3.95 10.60
C LEU A 167 -5.52 3.40 11.82
N THR A 168 -6.23 3.09 12.92
CA THR A 168 -5.60 2.77 14.23
C THR A 168 -5.16 1.32 14.41
N MET A 169 -5.27 0.48 13.38
CA MET A 169 -5.01 -0.96 13.48
C MET A 169 -3.52 -1.27 13.59
N ILE A 170 -2.70 -0.67 12.72
CA ILE A 170 -1.24 -0.86 12.67
C ILE A 170 -0.53 0.48 12.53
N ASN A 171 0.79 0.49 12.71
CA ASN A 171 1.63 1.62 12.33
C ASN A 171 2.07 1.46 10.87
N GLY A 172 1.47 2.22 9.98
CA GLY A 172 1.78 2.22 8.56
C GLY A 172 3.17 2.75 8.23
N LEU A 173 3.55 2.63 6.96
CA LEU A 173 4.87 2.98 6.46
C LEU A 173 5.25 4.44 6.78
N TRP A 174 4.35 5.41 6.55
CA TRP A 174 4.65 6.82 6.79
C TRP A 174 4.82 7.14 8.27
N LYS A 175 4.07 6.51 9.17
CA LYS A 175 4.29 6.66 10.61
C LYS A 175 5.68 6.18 11.03
N GLN A 176 6.12 5.04 10.49
CA GLN A 176 7.46 4.50 10.76
C GLN A 176 8.56 5.39 10.17
N ILE A 177 8.37 5.92 8.96
CA ILE A 177 9.29 6.86 8.30
C ILE A 177 9.45 8.14 9.13
N PHE A 178 8.36 8.73 9.60
CA PHE A 178 8.41 9.97 10.39
C PHE A 178 9.07 9.77 11.76
N ALA A 179 8.97 8.57 12.33
CA ALA A 179 9.59 8.24 13.61
C ALA A 179 11.08 7.84 13.50
N ALA A 180 11.54 7.41 12.33
CA ALA A 180 12.88 6.90 12.11
C ALA A 180 13.86 8.01 11.73
N THR A 181 15.15 7.81 12.10
CA THR A 181 16.24 8.65 11.60
C THR A 181 16.69 8.10 10.24
N LEU A 182 16.35 8.81 9.18
CA LEU A 182 16.57 8.41 7.79
C LEU A 182 17.32 9.48 7.00
N VAL A 183 17.88 9.08 5.85
CA VAL A 183 18.32 10.03 4.82
C VAL A 183 17.10 10.74 4.26
N ARG A 184 17.00 12.05 4.54
CA ARG A 184 15.81 12.83 4.21
C ARG A 184 16.15 14.06 3.37
N TYR A 185 15.39 14.27 2.33
CA TYR A 185 15.29 15.54 1.60
C TYR A 185 14.02 16.28 2.04
N THR A 186 14.17 17.51 2.50
CA THR A 186 13.01 18.35 2.85
C THR A 186 12.51 19.06 1.60
N ILE A 187 11.24 18.84 1.24
CA ILE A 187 10.56 19.54 0.15
C ILE A 187 9.99 20.83 0.71
N PRO A 188 10.52 22.01 0.33
CA PRO A 188 10.11 23.28 0.95
C PRO A 188 8.63 23.60 0.76
N GLU A 189 8.06 23.21 -0.38
CA GLU A 189 6.66 23.47 -0.72
C GLU A 189 5.69 22.77 0.25
N ASN A 190 6.07 21.65 0.83
CA ASN A 190 5.25 20.94 1.84
C ASN A 190 5.01 21.77 3.11
N ALA A 191 5.82 22.78 3.38
CA ALA A 191 5.72 23.64 4.57
C ALA A 191 4.98 24.95 4.31
N LEU A 192 4.46 25.17 3.10
CA LEU A 192 3.76 26.41 2.75
C LEU A 192 2.36 26.45 3.39
N ALA A 193 1.89 27.67 3.63
CA ALA A 193 0.72 27.93 4.47
C ALA A 193 -0.64 27.72 3.78
N THR A 194 -0.67 27.43 2.48
CA THR A 194 -1.90 27.17 1.74
C THR A 194 -1.74 26.00 0.80
N GLU A 195 -2.80 25.23 0.56
CA GLU A 195 -2.79 24.10 -0.37
C GLU A 195 -2.34 24.54 -1.77
N ALA A 196 -2.85 25.65 -2.27
CA ALA A 196 -2.48 26.16 -3.59
C ALA A 196 -0.97 26.44 -3.71
N ALA A 197 -0.35 27.01 -2.66
CA ALA A 197 1.09 27.23 -2.62
C ALA A 197 1.87 25.92 -2.49
N GLN A 198 1.40 24.99 -1.70
CA GLN A 198 2.01 23.66 -1.58
C GLN A 198 2.03 22.93 -2.93
N LEU A 199 0.94 22.98 -3.70
CA LEU A 199 0.83 22.28 -4.98
C LEU A 199 1.64 22.93 -6.10
N ALA A 200 2.11 24.17 -5.94
CA ALA A 200 2.93 24.89 -6.91
C ALA A 200 4.42 24.53 -6.74
N LEU A 201 4.83 23.39 -7.26
CA LEU A 201 6.22 22.93 -7.21
C LEU A 201 7.13 23.78 -8.12
N ASP A 202 8.34 24.06 -7.64
CA ASP A 202 9.43 24.59 -8.49
C ASP A 202 9.70 23.64 -9.67
N SER A 203 9.97 24.19 -10.85
CA SER A 203 10.14 23.42 -12.09
C SER A 203 11.24 22.36 -12.05
N SER A 204 12.22 22.50 -11.17
CA SER A 204 13.32 21.54 -10.98
C SER A 204 13.19 20.65 -9.74
N ARG A 205 12.06 20.75 -9.02
CA ARG A 205 11.92 20.09 -7.71
C ARG A 205 12.08 18.60 -7.78
N ALA A 206 11.37 17.94 -8.65
CA ALA A 206 11.44 16.47 -8.80
C ALA A 206 12.86 16.01 -9.19
N ALA A 207 13.53 16.73 -10.09
CA ALA A 207 14.91 16.43 -10.48
C ALA A 207 15.88 16.52 -9.29
N ASN A 208 15.70 17.51 -8.42
CA ASN A 208 16.52 17.70 -7.22
C ASN A 208 16.23 16.60 -6.18
N VAL A 209 14.96 16.23 -5.99
CA VAL A 209 14.55 15.13 -5.11
C VAL A 209 15.21 13.82 -5.58
N PHE A 210 15.01 13.44 -6.83
CA PHE A 210 15.57 12.18 -7.35
C PHE A 210 17.10 12.14 -7.27
N ARG A 211 17.76 13.26 -7.60
CA ARG A 211 19.22 13.37 -7.48
C ARG A 211 19.68 13.19 -6.05
N TYR A 212 19.02 13.84 -5.11
CA TYR A 212 19.39 13.74 -3.69
C TYR A 212 19.22 12.33 -3.14
N LEU A 213 18.03 11.73 -3.38
CA LEU A 213 17.75 10.36 -2.93
C LEU A 213 18.77 9.36 -3.48
N TYR A 214 19.07 9.45 -4.79
CA TYR A 214 20.04 8.56 -5.44
C TYR A 214 21.45 8.71 -4.87
N SER A 215 21.89 9.93 -4.58
CA SER A 215 23.26 10.21 -4.17
C SER A 215 23.52 9.97 -2.69
N ASN A 216 22.49 9.97 -1.86
CA ASN A 216 22.63 9.90 -0.41
C ASN A 216 22.12 8.59 0.21
N ILE A 217 21.46 7.74 -0.56
CA ILE A 217 21.10 6.39 -0.10
C ILE A 217 22.38 5.57 0.13
N ASP A 218 22.33 4.61 1.05
CA ASP A 218 23.45 3.70 1.29
C ASP A 218 23.82 2.93 0.00
N SER A 219 25.12 2.83 -0.27
CA SER A 219 25.64 2.15 -1.46
C SER A 219 25.16 0.69 -1.60
N ARG A 220 24.90 0.02 -0.48
CA ARG A 220 24.35 -1.33 -0.45
C ARG A 220 22.99 -1.44 -1.13
N ALA A 221 22.16 -0.40 -1.05
CA ALA A 221 20.86 -0.39 -1.71
C ALA A 221 20.97 -0.57 -3.22
N HIS A 222 22.05 -0.08 -3.86
CA HIS A 222 22.29 -0.26 -5.29
C HIS A 222 22.69 -1.69 -5.66
N THR A 223 23.17 -2.49 -4.71
CA THR A 223 23.65 -3.85 -4.95
C THR A 223 22.63 -4.93 -4.58
N VAL A 224 21.69 -4.63 -3.68
CA VAL A 224 20.67 -5.59 -3.22
C VAL A 224 19.68 -5.97 -4.34
N GLY A 225 19.48 -5.12 -5.33
CA GLY A 225 18.47 -5.33 -6.38
C GLY A 225 17.05 -4.92 -5.94
N GLY A 226 16.15 -4.81 -6.92
CA GLY A 226 14.76 -4.39 -6.66
C GLY A 226 14.60 -2.96 -6.15
N LEU A 227 15.58 -2.09 -6.41
CA LEU A 227 15.53 -0.67 -6.04
C LEU A 227 14.46 0.04 -6.88
N VAL A 228 13.57 0.77 -6.21
CA VAL A 228 12.46 1.49 -6.85
C VAL A 228 12.25 2.86 -6.21
N TYR A 229 11.83 3.81 -7.03
CA TYR A 229 11.23 5.05 -6.55
C TYR A 229 9.73 4.84 -6.37
N GLN A 230 9.18 5.23 -5.23
CA GLN A 230 7.74 5.38 -5.05
C GLN A 230 7.46 6.85 -4.78
N VAL A 231 6.59 7.45 -5.58
CA VAL A 231 6.40 8.90 -5.57
C VAL A 231 4.94 9.27 -5.74
N THR A 232 4.55 10.42 -5.20
CA THR A 232 3.25 11.06 -5.48
C THR A 232 3.18 11.51 -6.93
N ARG A 233 1.98 11.58 -7.49
CA ARG A 233 1.76 12.00 -8.88
C ARG A 233 2.27 13.42 -9.16
N SER A 234 2.16 14.31 -8.20
CA SER A 234 2.64 15.69 -8.31
C SER A 234 4.14 15.79 -8.64
N LEU A 235 4.97 14.94 -8.01
CA LEU A 235 6.40 14.89 -8.32
C LEU A 235 6.66 14.25 -9.68
N THR A 236 5.85 13.28 -10.10
CA THR A 236 5.99 12.68 -11.43
C THR A 236 5.63 13.70 -12.53
N ASN A 237 4.53 14.44 -12.38
CA ASN A 237 4.15 15.47 -13.32
C ASN A 237 5.24 16.56 -13.41
N ASN A 238 5.77 17.02 -12.28
CA ASN A 238 6.88 17.99 -12.25
C ASN A 238 8.16 17.44 -12.91
N TRP A 239 8.40 16.12 -12.84
CA TRP A 239 9.49 15.47 -13.55
C TRP A 239 9.27 15.44 -15.06
N GLU A 240 8.04 15.18 -15.51
CA GLU A 240 7.66 15.24 -16.93
C GLU A 240 7.87 16.64 -17.49
N ASP A 241 7.32 17.66 -16.81
CA ASP A 241 7.46 19.08 -17.18
C ASP A 241 8.95 19.47 -17.26
N TYR A 242 9.76 19.05 -16.31
CA TYR A 242 11.20 19.30 -16.31
C TYR A 242 11.91 18.69 -17.54
N LEU A 243 11.53 17.47 -17.93
CA LEU A 243 12.10 16.81 -19.11
C LEU A 243 11.69 17.51 -20.42
N GLU A 244 10.44 17.97 -20.51
CA GLU A 244 9.92 18.73 -21.64
C GLU A 244 10.68 20.05 -21.79
N ASP A 245 10.81 20.82 -20.72
CA ASP A 245 11.51 22.11 -20.67
C ASP A 245 12.98 22.00 -21.12
N LYS A 246 13.62 20.88 -20.79
CA LYS A 246 15.01 20.62 -21.18
C LYS A 246 15.17 20.03 -22.57
N SER A 247 14.08 19.82 -23.31
CA SER A 247 14.09 19.13 -24.61
C SER A 247 14.84 17.78 -24.57
N LEU A 248 14.88 17.15 -23.41
CA LEU A 248 15.43 15.82 -23.22
C LEU A 248 14.40 14.85 -23.76
N GLY A 249 14.60 14.40 -25.01
CA GLY A 249 13.69 13.51 -25.70
C GLY A 249 13.21 12.39 -24.78
N PHE A 250 11.90 12.26 -24.69
CA PHE A 250 11.25 11.21 -23.90
C PHE A 250 11.69 9.84 -24.41
N THR A 251 12.58 9.20 -23.72
CA THR A 251 12.75 7.76 -23.84
C THR A 251 11.66 7.11 -23.00
N LEU A 252 10.42 7.21 -23.48
CA LEU A 252 9.30 6.46 -22.94
C LEU A 252 9.56 4.99 -23.19
N GLN A 253 9.97 4.27 -22.16
CA GLN A 253 9.91 2.83 -22.20
C GLN A 253 8.44 2.45 -21.96
N VAL A 254 7.82 1.90 -22.98
CA VAL A 254 6.50 1.29 -22.87
C VAL A 254 6.73 -0.07 -22.22
N ALA A 255 6.16 -0.32 -21.05
CA ALA A 255 6.15 -1.64 -20.44
C ALA A 255 5.38 -2.65 -21.31
N GLU A 256 5.59 -3.94 -21.12
CA GLU A 256 4.92 -5.01 -21.89
C GLU A 256 3.38 -4.91 -21.87
N ASP A 257 2.82 -4.29 -20.83
CA ASP A 257 1.39 -4.02 -20.67
C ASP A 257 0.89 -2.75 -21.38
N GLY A 258 1.74 -2.09 -22.17
CA GLY A 258 1.39 -0.87 -22.90
C GLY A 258 1.33 0.41 -22.05
N LYS A 259 1.65 0.34 -20.75
CA LYS A 259 1.68 1.49 -19.86
C LYS A 259 3.00 2.22 -19.92
N ARG A 260 2.95 3.54 -19.72
CA ARG A 260 4.15 4.37 -19.63
C ARG A 260 4.93 4.02 -18.36
N GLU A 261 6.19 3.67 -18.49
CA GLU A 261 7.08 3.44 -17.37
C GLU A 261 8.13 4.56 -17.30
N PHE A 262 8.14 5.26 -16.17
CA PHE A 262 9.13 6.29 -15.89
C PHE A 262 10.34 5.69 -15.20
N ARG A 263 11.53 6.16 -15.58
CA ARG A 263 12.78 5.73 -14.94
C ARG A 263 13.69 6.92 -14.69
N TYR A 264 14.38 6.88 -13.55
CA TYR A 264 15.48 7.79 -13.26
C TYR A 264 16.76 6.99 -13.05
N ARG A 265 17.77 7.24 -13.89
CA ARG A 265 19.04 6.47 -13.92
C ARG A 265 18.84 4.95 -13.98
N GLY A 266 17.88 4.50 -14.76
CA GLY A 266 17.56 3.08 -14.92
C GLY A 266 16.69 2.48 -13.81
N ILE A 267 16.44 3.19 -12.72
CA ILE A 267 15.59 2.76 -11.61
C ILE A 267 14.13 3.12 -11.94
N PRO A 268 13.19 2.18 -11.84
CA PRO A 268 11.78 2.44 -12.14
C PRO A 268 11.15 3.39 -11.11
N ILE A 269 10.25 4.24 -11.58
CA ILE A 269 9.45 5.14 -10.78
C ILE A 269 8.03 4.60 -10.73
N ILE A 270 7.56 4.26 -9.53
CA ILE A 270 6.21 3.79 -9.27
C ILE A 270 5.39 4.97 -8.78
N ILE A 271 4.33 5.31 -9.50
CA ILE A 271 3.42 6.37 -9.12
C ILE A 271 2.43 5.81 -8.09
N ARG A 272 2.35 6.46 -6.94
CA ARG A 272 1.49 6.09 -5.83
C ARG A 272 0.25 7.00 -5.80
N ASP A 273 -0.66 6.79 -6.75
CA ASP A 273 -1.93 7.51 -6.80
C ASP A 273 -2.79 7.27 -5.56
N ASP A 274 -2.60 6.12 -4.91
CA ASP A 274 -3.21 5.81 -3.62
C ASP A 274 -2.75 6.78 -2.52
N TRP A 275 -1.49 7.22 -2.55
CA TRP A 275 -1.02 8.23 -1.59
C TRP A 275 -1.69 9.58 -1.82
N ASP A 276 -1.78 10.03 -3.07
CA ASP A 276 -2.43 11.31 -3.39
C ASP A 276 -3.90 11.31 -2.96
N LYS A 277 -4.63 10.20 -3.20
CA LYS A 277 -6.01 10.02 -2.74
C LYS A 277 -6.10 10.07 -1.21
N ASN A 278 -5.29 9.28 -0.51
CA ASN A 278 -5.34 9.18 0.94
C ASN A 278 -4.86 10.46 1.64
N ILE A 279 -3.89 11.18 1.10
CA ILE A 279 -3.46 12.48 1.63
C ILE A 279 -4.62 13.48 1.58
N ARG A 280 -5.32 13.58 0.47
CA ARG A 280 -6.49 14.48 0.34
C ARG A 280 -7.67 14.06 1.22
N GLU A 281 -7.87 12.77 1.40
CA GLU A 281 -9.00 12.27 2.15
C GLU A 281 -8.76 12.24 3.67
N TRP A 282 -7.52 11.92 4.11
CA TRP A 282 -7.19 11.62 5.50
C TRP A 282 -6.16 12.55 6.14
N ASN A 283 -5.42 13.32 5.35
CA ASN A 283 -4.40 14.26 5.81
C ASN A 283 -4.67 15.71 5.37
N ASP A 284 -5.92 16.05 5.14
CA ASP A 284 -6.37 17.42 4.86
C ASP A 284 -6.60 18.15 6.19
N LEU A 285 -5.83 19.19 6.42
CA LEU A 285 -5.88 20.01 7.64
C LEU A 285 -6.75 21.29 7.46
N GLY A 286 -7.46 21.39 6.35
CA GLY A 286 -8.34 22.50 5.97
C GLY A 286 -7.65 23.45 5.00
N ASP A 287 -6.68 24.24 5.47
CA ASP A 287 -5.94 25.18 4.61
C ASP A 287 -4.70 24.56 3.95
N THR A 288 -4.24 23.43 4.46
CA THR A 288 -3.01 22.76 4.03
C THR A 288 -3.19 21.25 4.03
N LEU A 289 -2.36 20.57 3.23
CA LEU A 289 -2.23 19.12 3.27
C LEU A 289 -0.97 18.70 4.04
N LEU A 290 -1.01 17.61 4.77
CA LEU A 290 0.16 17.07 5.46
C LEU A 290 1.11 16.42 4.45
N TYR A 291 2.20 17.10 4.13
CA TYR A 291 3.23 16.62 3.19
C TYR A 291 2.64 16.06 1.90
N PRO A 292 2.02 16.90 1.04
CA PRO A 292 1.39 16.41 -0.20
C PRO A 292 2.38 15.82 -1.20
N HIS A 293 3.63 16.23 -1.16
CA HIS A 293 4.68 15.72 -2.03
C HIS A 293 5.58 14.77 -1.25
N ARG A 294 5.56 13.51 -1.64
CA ARG A 294 6.32 12.45 -0.99
C ARG A 294 7.05 11.59 -2.00
N ALA A 295 8.27 11.22 -1.68
CA ALA A 295 9.04 10.26 -2.46
C ALA A 295 9.85 9.35 -1.54
N ILE A 296 10.02 8.10 -1.95
CA ILE A 296 10.85 7.10 -1.30
C ILE A 296 11.72 6.44 -2.35
N LEU A 297 12.99 6.21 -2.04
CA LEU A 297 13.87 5.32 -2.78
C LEU A 297 14.29 4.18 -1.87
N THR A 298 13.93 2.96 -2.21
CA THR A 298 14.22 1.77 -1.39
C THR A 298 14.13 0.49 -2.22
N PRO A 299 14.84 -0.59 -1.87
CA PRO A 299 14.54 -1.92 -2.37
C PRO A 299 13.13 -2.37 -1.94
N ILE A 300 12.39 -3.02 -2.83
CA ILE A 300 11.02 -3.51 -2.55
C ILE A 300 10.98 -4.39 -1.30
N GLY A 301 11.95 -5.26 -1.12
CA GLY A 301 12.05 -6.16 0.03
C GLY A 301 12.31 -5.47 1.37
N ASN A 302 12.61 -4.16 1.39
CA ASN A 302 12.82 -3.39 2.62
C ASN A 302 11.53 -2.89 3.27
N ILE A 303 10.43 -2.90 2.54
CA ILE A 303 9.09 -2.48 2.99
C ILE A 303 8.06 -3.59 2.73
N PRO A 304 8.22 -4.78 3.34
CA PRO A 304 7.28 -5.86 3.13
C PRO A 304 5.92 -5.57 3.75
N ILE A 305 4.90 -6.19 3.16
CA ILE A 305 3.57 -6.31 3.73
C ILE A 305 3.41 -7.75 4.21
N ALA A 306 3.09 -7.94 5.48
CA ALA A 306 2.80 -9.24 6.08
C ALA A 306 1.29 -9.48 6.10
N THR A 307 0.88 -10.69 5.75
CA THR A 307 -0.52 -11.11 5.74
C THR A 307 -0.67 -12.58 6.16
N SER A 308 -1.89 -13.04 6.33
CA SER A 308 -2.20 -14.45 6.55
C SER A 308 -1.80 -15.33 5.37
N ASP A 309 -1.93 -16.65 5.49
CA ASP A 309 -1.52 -17.62 4.47
C ASP A 309 -2.15 -17.37 3.10
N GLU A 310 -1.45 -17.84 2.06
CA GLU A 310 -1.96 -17.86 0.70
C GLU A 310 -3.29 -18.62 0.66
N GLY A 311 -4.37 -17.94 0.29
CA GLY A 311 -5.67 -18.55 0.14
C GLY A 311 -6.63 -18.35 1.30
N SER A 312 -6.27 -17.64 2.37
CA SER A 312 -7.28 -17.31 3.36
C SER A 312 -7.30 -15.83 3.76
N MET A 313 -8.27 -15.09 3.26
CA MET A 313 -8.95 -14.21 4.19
C MET A 313 -9.34 -15.08 5.37
N THR A 314 -8.98 -14.69 6.58
CA THR A 314 -9.21 -15.49 7.79
C THR A 314 -10.67 -15.89 7.95
N SER A 315 -11.56 -15.07 7.42
CA SER A 315 -12.98 -15.37 7.22
C SER A 315 -13.55 -14.53 6.09
N LEU A 316 -14.32 -15.14 5.22
CA LEU A 316 -15.20 -14.46 4.28
C LEU A 316 -16.56 -15.13 4.37
N ASP A 317 -17.59 -14.39 4.72
CA ASP A 317 -18.95 -14.88 4.80
C ASP A 317 -19.88 -13.91 4.08
N ALA A 318 -20.80 -14.47 3.29
CA ALA A 318 -21.81 -13.68 2.59
C ALA A 318 -23.19 -14.24 2.93
N PHE A 319 -24.04 -13.40 3.50
CA PHE A 319 -25.38 -13.80 3.90
C PHE A 319 -26.41 -12.70 3.65
N TYR A 320 -27.65 -13.12 3.51
CA TYR A 320 -28.80 -12.23 3.39
C TYR A 320 -29.59 -12.18 4.70
N ASP A 321 -29.74 -10.99 5.26
CA ASP A 321 -30.60 -10.78 6.43
C ASP A 321 -32.00 -10.35 6.00
N LYS A 322 -32.98 -11.20 6.31
CA LYS A 322 -34.39 -10.97 6.01
C LYS A 322 -35.02 -9.81 6.80
N VAL A 323 -34.47 -9.48 7.96
CA VAL A 323 -34.98 -8.41 8.84
C VAL A 323 -34.63 -7.05 8.26
N THR A 324 -33.37 -6.86 7.94
CA THR A 324 -32.84 -5.60 7.38
C THR A 324 -32.99 -5.52 5.86
N LYS A 325 -33.35 -6.61 5.20
CA LYS A 325 -33.42 -6.76 3.73
C LYS A 325 -32.12 -6.34 3.05
N SER A 326 -31.00 -6.73 3.65
CA SER A 326 -29.67 -6.37 3.20
C SER A 326 -28.79 -7.60 2.99
N HIS A 327 -27.94 -7.55 1.99
CA HIS A 327 -26.84 -8.49 1.81
C HIS A 327 -25.63 -7.99 2.57
N TYR A 328 -24.99 -8.88 3.31
CA TYR A 328 -23.78 -8.63 4.05
C TYR A 328 -22.64 -9.48 3.47
N VAL A 329 -21.48 -8.88 3.31
CA VAL A 329 -20.25 -9.58 3.04
C VAL A 329 -19.28 -9.20 4.15
N ASP A 330 -19.02 -10.14 5.02
CA ASP A 330 -18.10 -10.01 6.14
C ASP A 330 -16.77 -10.65 5.77
N GLY A 331 -15.68 -9.96 6.02
CA GLY A 331 -14.35 -10.49 5.79
C GLY A 331 -13.37 -10.03 6.85
N ALA A 332 -12.36 -10.86 7.11
CA ALA A 332 -11.28 -10.53 8.02
C ALA A 332 -9.94 -11.02 7.46
N PHE A 333 -8.90 -10.21 7.61
CA PHE A 333 -7.54 -10.57 7.22
C PHE A 333 -6.51 -9.97 8.17
N TYR A 334 -5.37 -10.62 8.27
CA TYR A 334 -4.24 -10.05 9.01
C TYR A 334 -3.40 -9.15 8.12
N LEU A 335 -2.96 -8.04 8.67
CA LEU A 335 -2.11 -7.09 7.96
C LEU A 335 -1.08 -6.48 8.90
N ASP A 336 0.15 -6.38 8.41
CA ASP A 336 1.19 -5.54 8.99
C ASP A 336 2.13 -5.02 7.91
N THR A 337 2.85 -3.96 8.20
CA THR A 337 3.93 -3.44 7.36
C THR A 337 5.08 -2.99 8.23
N VAL A 338 6.30 -3.29 7.82
CA VAL A 338 7.50 -3.00 8.59
C VAL A 338 8.59 -2.42 7.70
N LEU A 339 9.19 -1.31 8.13
CA LEU A 339 10.44 -0.82 7.55
C LEU A 339 11.60 -1.63 8.15
N LEU A 340 12.23 -2.51 7.37
CA LEU A 340 13.23 -3.44 7.87
C LEU A 340 14.55 -2.74 8.21
N GLN A 341 15.17 -2.06 7.26
CA GLN A 341 16.48 -1.43 7.43
C GLN A 341 16.40 0.06 7.09
N ASN A 342 16.71 0.87 8.08
CA ASN A 342 16.65 2.33 7.95
C ASN A 342 17.75 2.89 7.02
N GLU A 343 18.87 2.18 6.85
CA GLU A 343 19.95 2.61 5.97
C GLU A 343 19.63 2.39 4.49
N LEU A 344 18.77 1.42 4.17
CA LEU A 344 18.40 1.08 2.78
C LEU A 344 17.22 1.88 2.24
N ILE A 345 16.85 2.97 2.89
CA ILE A 345 15.80 3.87 2.46
C ILE A 345 16.27 5.32 2.48
N ALA A 346 15.94 6.06 1.44
CA ALA A 346 16.05 7.50 1.41
C ALA A 346 14.67 8.10 1.09
N VAL A 347 14.29 9.17 1.78
CA VAL A 347 12.95 9.74 1.73
C VAL A 347 12.95 11.22 1.40
N ALA A 348 11.87 11.71 0.80
CA ALA A 348 11.62 13.13 0.60
C ALA A 348 10.17 13.47 1.00
N TYR A 349 10.03 14.48 1.86
CA TYR A 349 8.75 15.03 2.29
C TYR A 349 8.89 16.39 2.93
#